data_aa33bf315c24a88af76e08fb900fda57
#
_entry.id   aa33bf315c24a88af76e08fb900fda57
#
_cell.length_a   1.000
_cell.length_b   1.000
_cell.length_c   1.000
_cell.angle_alpha   90.00
_cell.angle_beta   90.00
_cell.angle_gamma   90.00
#
_symmetry.space_group_name_H-M   'P 1'
#
loop_
_entity.id
_entity.type
_entity.pdbx_description
1 polymer ?
#
loop_
_entity_poly.entity_id
_entity_poly.type
_entity_poly.pdbx_seq_one_letter_code
_entity_poly.pdbx_strand_id
1 'polypeptide(L)'
;MTNSTKQSSSINRRSVLQAGAAASMGSFLIPAKASVELRLTHPADPSHPVHIEAEKMVKRISDRTNGEVKITIFPNNALGSPVETAQQTRLGAIDMILMNPANIESISKPLGVINIPYQFDSYEHAHKALDVTGRAWLAQQFSAVGFSWIANFEWGFRALSNSRKAIRTPDDIRGLKLRVPPELAIKSAFEALGANTQTIAFQEVYLALANKTVDGQDNPIGTTYAAKFFEVQSHIALTKHIYTSIMLVANQRAWQNKLNEAQRKIISEEATVAGQAARKAVREKEEEHIGIMQKAGVAITRPDVAPFRDKMAPAYDILRKSIGDENWTNWSRAVTAART
;
A
#
# COMPACT_ATOMS: atom_id res chain seq x y z
N MET A 1 95.13 42.57 -9.28
CA MET A 1 94.91 43.45 -8.12
C MET A 1 93.64 44.23 -8.38
N THR A 2 92.56 43.92 -7.76
CA THR A 2 91.45 44.79 -7.36
C THR A 2 90.28 43.92 -6.92
N ASN A 3 90.03 43.96 -5.65
CA ASN A 3 88.92 43.31 -4.96
C ASN A 3 87.63 44.01 -5.31
N SER A 4 86.62 43.28 -5.71
CA SER A 4 85.24 43.77 -5.83
C SER A 4 84.38 43.05 -4.76
N THR A 5 84.02 43.80 -3.76
CA THR A 5 83.13 43.40 -2.65
C THR A 5 81.70 43.38 -3.14
N LYS A 6 81.01 42.19 -3.09
CA LYS A 6 79.57 42.03 -3.27
C LYS A 6 78.89 42.35 -1.94
N GLN A 7 78.04 43.40 -1.91
CA GLN A 7 77.08 43.63 -0.86
C GLN A 7 75.87 42.74 -1.08
N SER A 8 75.58 41.90 -0.11
CA SER A 8 74.39 41.10 -0.05
C SER A 8 73.31 41.83 0.76
N SER A 9 72.26 42.29 0.11
CA SER A 9 71.06 42.86 0.77
C SER A 9 70.23 41.73 1.40
N SER A 10 70.24 41.68 2.70
CA SER A 10 69.35 40.75 3.49
C SER A 10 67.93 41.34 3.51
N ILE A 11 67.02 40.67 2.82
CA ILE A 11 65.60 40.97 2.90
C ILE A 11 65.12 40.49 4.26
N ASN A 12 64.65 41.36 5.09
CA ASN A 12 64.24 41.21 6.44
C ASN A 12 62.85 40.45 6.46
N ARG A 13 62.87 39.22 6.87
CA ARG A 13 61.68 38.26 6.92
C ARG A 13 60.55 38.74 7.86
N ARG A 14 60.71 39.81 8.55
CA ARG A 14 59.70 40.37 9.48
C ARG A 14 58.69 41.32 8.87
N SER A 15 58.90 41.83 7.65
CA SER A 15 57.99 42.79 7.01
C SER A 15 56.95 42.19 6.10
N VAL A 16 56.92 40.86 5.89
CA VAL A 16 55.95 40.15 5.03
C VAL A 16 54.79 39.61 5.84
N LEU A 17 54.80 39.71 7.17
CA LEU A 17 53.76 39.09 8.05
C LEU A 17 52.68 40.10 8.52
N GLN A 18 52.64 41.33 8.02
CA GLN A 18 51.66 42.36 8.45
C GLN A 18 50.66 42.82 7.38
N ALA A 19 50.61 42.17 6.18
CA ALA A 19 49.64 42.51 5.12
C ALA A 19 48.68 41.39 4.77
N GLY A 20 48.44 40.43 5.68
CA GLY A 20 47.58 39.24 5.45
C GLY A 20 46.37 39.11 6.39
N ALA A 21 45.95 40.20 7.06
CA ALA A 21 44.87 40.14 8.02
C ALA A 21 43.73 41.09 7.67
N ALA A 22 42.94 40.76 6.62
CA ALA A 22 41.58 41.30 6.43
C ALA A 22 40.91 40.66 5.20
N ALA A 23 40.43 39.46 5.29
CA ALA A 23 39.28 38.93 4.53
C ALA A 23 38.97 37.50 4.99
N SER A 24 38.79 37.27 6.29
CA SER A 24 37.98 36.11 6.73
C SER A 24 36.51 36.45 6.48
N MET A 25 36.05 36.32 5.24
CA MET A 25 34.63 36.11 4.99
C MET A 25 34.26 34.89 5.78
N GLY A 26 33.60 35.09 6.91
CA GLY A 26 32.96 34.04 7.67
C GLY A 26 31.96 33.34 6.77
N SER A 27 32.38 32.25 6.12
CA SER A 27 31.47 31.27 5.59
C SER A 27 30.68 30.74 6.80
N PHE A 28 29.51 31.32 7.05
CA PHE A 28 28.54 30.69 7.89
C PHE A 28 28.26 29.30 7.28
N LEU A 29 29.01 28.31 7.71
CA LEU A 29 28.63 26.92 7.54
C LEU A 29 27.28 26.77 8.28
N ILE A 30 26.18 27.00 7.55
CA ILE A 30 24.88 26.57 8.03
C ILE A 30 25.06 25.07 8.24
N PRO A 31 24.96 24.55 9.49
CA PRO A 31 25.09 23.13 9.71
C PRO A 31 24.05 22.46 8.84
N ALA A 32 24.46 21.61 7.90
CA ALA A 32 23.56 20.80 7.10
C ALA A 32 22.74 19.98 8.10
N LYS A 33 21.47 20.33 8.26
CA LYS A 33 20.56 19.64 9.15
C LYS A 33 20.52 18.18 8.67
N ALA A 34 20.89 17.24 9.52
CA ALA A 34 20.97 15.84 9.13
C ALA A 34 19.62 15.41 8.52
N SER A 35 19.65 14.93 7.28
CA SER A 35 18.43 14.45 6.61
C SER A 35 17.92 13.20 7.30
N VAL A 36 16.60 13.13 7.51
CA VAL A 36 15.92 11.94 7.96
C VAL A 36 15.69 11.02 6.76
N GLU A 37 16.28 9.84 6.81
CA GLU A 37 16.08 8.83 5.78
C GLU A 37 15.04 7.80 6.24
N LEU A 38 14.04 7.56 5.41
CA LEU A 38 12.96 6.61 5.64
C LEU A 38 12.85 5.62 4.48
N ARG A 39 12.53 4.38 4.79
CA ARG A 39 12.25 3.32 3.81
C ARG A 39 10.76 3.08 3.74
N LEU A 40 10.20 3.15 2.53
CA LEU A 40 8.81 2.83 2.22
C LEU A 40 8.75 1.61 1.31
N THR A 41 8.03 0.58 1.68
CA THR A 41 7.80 -0.59 0.82
C THR A 41 6.32 -0.76 0.46
N HIS A 42 6.06 -1.42 -0.65
CA HIS A 42 4.70 -1.80 -1.07
C HIS A 42 4.71 -2.93 -2.12
N PRO A 43 3.60 -3.68 -2.29
CA PRO A 43 3.51 -4.78 -3.24
C PRO A 43 3.19 -4.36 -4.68
N ALA A 44 2.86 -3.08 -4.94
CA ALA A 44 2.46 -2.62 -6.26
C ALA A 44 3.61 -2.66 -7.27
N ASP A 45 3.30 -3.10 -8.50
CA ASP A 45 4.19 -2.95 -9.64
C ASP A 45 4.47 -1.47 -9.95
N PRO A 46 5.65 -1.10 -10.49
CA PRO A 46 5.97 0.28 -10.86
C PRO A 46 4.99 0.93 -11.84
N SER A 47 4.28 0.18 -12.66
CA SER A 47 3.24 0.71 -13.56
C SER A 47 1.90 0.99 -12.86
N HIS A 48 1.71 0.49 -11.65
CA HIS A 48 0.45 0.63 -10.92
C HIS A 48 0.26 2.05 -10.37
N PRO A 49 -0.96 2.64 -10.44
CA PRO A 49 -1.23 3.99 -9.94
C PRO A 49 -0.79 4.25 -8.51
N VAL A 50 -0.87 3.26 -7.62
CA VAL A 50 -0.40 3.38 -6.23
C VAL A 50 1.09 3.70 -6.15
N HIS A 51 1.93 3.05 -6.98
CA HIS A 51 3.37 3.34 -7.02
C HIS A 51 3.63 4.72 -7.60
N ILE A 52 3.01 5.03 -8.75
CA ILE A 52 3.20 6.32 -9.44
C ILE A 52 2.86 7.49 -8.50
N GLU A 53 1.76 7.40 -7.77
CA GLU A 53 1.37 8.46 -6.83
C GLU A 53 2.25 8.47 -5.55
N ALA A 54 2.77 7.31 -5.13
CA ALA A 54 3.75 7.26 -4.04
C ALA A 54 5.08 7.94 -4.42
N GLU A 55 5.57 7.78 -5.65
CA GLU A 55 6.76 8.50 -6.14
C GLU A 55 6.54 10.02 -6.16
N LYS A 56 5.38 10.46 -6.69
CA LYS A 56 5.02 11.89 -6.66
C LYS A 56 4.92 12.42 -5.23
N MET A 57 4.35 11.66 -4.31
CA MET A 57 4.28 11.99 -2.88
C MET A 57 5.67 12.20 -2.29
N VAL A 58 6.56 11.24 -2.49
CA VAL A 58 7.94 11.29 -1.96
C VAL A 58 8.69 12.52 -2.50
N LYS A 59 8.54 12.81 -3.79
CA LYS A 59 9.12 14.01 -4.38
C LYS A 59 8.59 15.29 -3.72
N ARG A 60 7.27 15.43 -3.57
CA ARG A 60 6.66 16.62 -2.94
C ARG A 60 7.06 16.76 -1.46
N ILE A 61 7.17 15.65 -0.72
CA ILE A 61 7.67 15.65 0.66
C ILE A 61 9.10 16.19 0.70
N SER A 62 9.99 15.70 -0.16
CA SER A 62 11.36 16.19 -0.24
C SER A 62 11.41 17.69 -0.57
N ASP A 63 10.65 18.13 -1.56
CA ASP A 63 10.59 19.55 -1.98
C ASP A 63 10.09 20.44 -0.81
N ARG A 64 9.00 20.06 -0.14
CA ARG A 64 8.37 20.81 0.98
C ARG A 64 9.21 20.81 2.26
N THR A 65 10.10 19.83 2.41
CA THR A 65 11.01 19.74 3.57
C THR A 65 12.41 20.25 3.24
N ASN A 66 12.63 20.88 2.07
CA ASN A 66 13.95 21.30 1.58
C ASN A 66 15.00 20.18 1.65
N GLY A 67 14.60 18.94 1.36
CA GLY A 67 15.47 17.76 1.39
C GLY A 67 15.78 17.23 2.80
N GLU A 68 15.19 17.78 3.87
CA GLU A 68 15.37 17.26 5.23
C GLU A 68 14.75 15.87 5.42
N VAL A 69 13.68 15.54 4.68
CA VAL A 69 13.08 14.20 4.69
C VAL A 69 13.28 13.55 3.33
N LYS A 70 13.93 12.41 3.34
CA LYS A 70 14.15 11.57 2.16
C LYS A 70 13.48 10.22 2.36
N ILE A 71 12.64 9.80 1.43
CA ILE A 71 11.96 8.51 1.46
C ILE A 71 12.40 7.70 0.25
N THR A 72 12.98 6.52 0.49
CA THR A 72 13.32 5.57 -0.57
C THR A 72 12.21 4.54 -0.69
N ILE A 73 11.68 4.36 -1.91
CA ILE A 73 10.61 3.40 -2.20
C ILE A 73 11.20 2.08 -2.66
N PHE A 74 10.67 0.98 -2.12
CA PHE A 74 10.96 -0.41 -2.49
C PHE A 74 9.66 -1.06 -2.99
N PRO A 75 9.38 -1.01 -4.30
CA PRO A 75 8.15 -1.53 -4.89
C PRO A 75 8.18 -3.05 -5.08
N ASN A 76 7.04 -3.59 -5.54
CA ASN A 76 6.92 -4.97 -6.03
C ASN A 76 7.42 -6.05 -5.06
N ASN A 77 7.13 -5.87 -3.76
CA ASN A 77 7.58 -6.78 -2.69
C ASN A 77 9.11 -6.99 -2.63
N ALA A 78 9.91 -6.01 -3.04
CA ALA A 78 11.37 -6.13 -3.11
C ALA A 78 12.05 -6.46 -1.76
N LEU A 79 11.38 -6.17 -0.64
CA LEU A 79 11.89 -6.43 0.72
C LEU A 79 11.28 -7.66 1.39
N GLY A 80 10.46 -8.45 0.68
CA GLY A 80 9.80 -9.65 1.19
C GLY A 80 8.30 -9.68 0.90
N SER A 81 7.63 -10.75 1.29
CA SER A 81 6.18 -10.90 1.14
C SER A 81 5.41 -9.81 1.91
N PRO A 82 4.13 -9.53 1.56
CA PRO A 82 3.33 -8.53 2.26
C PRO A 82 3.23 -8.75 3.78
N VAL A 83 3.13 -10.00 4.22
CA VAL A 83 3.07 -10.34 5.65
C VAL A 83 4.43 -10.09 6.33
N GLU A 84 5.53 -10.51 5.71
CA GLU A 84 6.89 -10.31 6.25
C GLU A 84 7.25 -8.83 6.34
N THR A 85 6.97 -8.05 5.29
CA THR A 85 7.27 -6.61 5.28
C THR A 85 6.41 -5.83 6.28
N ALA A 86 5.16 -6.24 6.51
CA ALA A 86 4.34 -5.69 7.58
C ALA A 86 4.95 -5.95 8.97
N GLN A 87 5.46 -7.18 9.22
CA GLN A 87 6.19 -7.50 10.47
C GLN A 87 7.49 -6.70 10.61
N GLN A 88 8.29 -6.61 9.54
CA GLN A 88 9.53 -5.83 9.52
C GLN A 88 9.25 -4.34 9.82
N THR A 89 8.15 -3.79 9.29
CA THR A 89 7.72 -2.42 9.57
C THR A 89 7.32 -2.29 11.05
N ARG A 90 6.55 -3.23 11.59
CA ARG A 90 6.18 -3.23 13.01
C ARG A 90 7.39 -3.24 13.93
N LEU A 91 8.42 -4.01 13.58
CA LEU A 91 9.67 -4.14 14.35
C LEU A 91 10.64 -2.96 14.12
N GLY A 92 10.39 -2.07 13.15
CA GLY A 92 11.21 -0.90 12.84
C GLY A 92 12.38 -1.17 11.90
N ALA A 93 12.45 -2.35 11.29
CA ALA A 93 13.42 -2.63 10.23
C ALA A 93 13.06 -1.89 8.91
N ILE A 94 11.78 -1.60 8.69
CA ILE A 94 11.25 -0.73 7.64
C ILE A 94 10.48 0.40 8.33
N ASP A 95 10.55 1.62 7.80
CA ASP A 95 9.92 2.79 8.44
C ASP A 95 8.46 2.93 8.09
N MET A 96 8.10 2.67 6.82
CA MET A 96 6.76 2.89 6.27
C MET A 96 6.37 1.76 5.30
N ILE A 97 5.09 1.47 5.21
CA ILE A 97 4.54 0.49 4.28
C ILE A 97 3.16 0.94 3.75
N LEU A 98 2.94 0.72 2.46
CA LEU A 98 1.58 0.67 1.89
C LEU A 98 1.14 -0.79 1.88
N MET A 99 0.15 -1.14 2.69
CA MET A 99 -0.31 -2.53 2.86
C MET A 99 -1.84 -2.65 2.92
N ASN A 100 -2.35 -3.83 2.56
CA ASN A 100 -3.70 -4.22 2.97
C ASN A 100 -3.66 -4.55 4.49
N PRO A 101 -4.55 -3.98 5.30
CA PRO A 101 -4.61 -4.27 6.74
C PRO A 101 -4.77 -5.76 7.09
N ALA A 102 -5.37 -6.57 6.22
CA ALA A 102 -5.45 -8.02 6.42
C ALA A 102 -4.07 -8.71 6.48
N ASN A 103 -3.01 -8.09 5.95
CA ASN A 103 -1.65 -8.64 6.08
C ASN A 103 -1.15 -8.70 7.53
N ILE A 104 -1.83 -8.05 8.45
CA ILE A 104 -1.53 -8.08 9.89
C ILE A 104 -2.66 -8.69 10.75
N GLU A 105 -3.59 -9.43 10.18
CA GLU A 105 -4.65 -10.13 10.91
C GLU A 105 -4.10 -11.08 12.00
N SER A 106 -2.93 -11.68 11.77
CA SER A 106 -2.26 -12.51 12.78
C SER A 106 -1.84 -11.74 14.03
N ILE A 107 -1.68 -10.43 13.92
CA ILE A 107 -1.27 -9.52 15.00
C ILE A 107 -2.47 -8.74 15.53
N SER A 108 -3.38 -8.35 14.64
CA SER A 108 -4.57 -7.54 14.96
C SER A 108 -5.80 -8.10 14.24
N LYS A 109 -6.45 -9.05 14.87
CA LYS A 109 -7.73 -9.60 14.36
C LYS A 109 -8.80 -8.53 14.10
N PRO A 110 -8.96 -7.48 14.94
CA PRO A 110 -9.91 -6.40 14.66
C PRO A 110 -9.75 -5.75 13.28
N LEU A 111 -8.54 -5.64 12.73
CA LEU A 111 -8.32 -5.05 11.42
C LEU A 111 -8.84 -5.90 10.24
N GLY A 112 -9.18 -7.17 10.48
CA GLY A 112 -9.90 -8.02 9.51
C GLY A 112 -11.28 -7.50 9.11
N VAL A 113 -11.86 -6.58 9.87
CA VAL A 113 -13.15 -5.92 9.53
C VAL A 113 -13.12 -5.20 8.18
N ILE A 114 -11.95 -4.76 7.72
CA ILE A 114 -11.81 -3.98 6.49
C ILE A 114 -12.17 -4.81 5.26
N ASN A 115 -11.93 -6.13 5.31
CA ASN A 115 -12.17 -7.04 4.21
C ASN A 115 -13.46 -7.88 4.37
N ILE A 116 -14.42 -7.47 5.22
CA ILE A 116 -15.71 -8.16 5.30
C ILE A 116 -16.37 -8.15 3.91
N PRO A 117 -16.78 -9.32 3.38
CA PRO A 117 -17.39 -9.41 2.06
C PRO A 117 -18.66 -8.59 1.94
N TYR A 118 -18.86 -7.92 0.81
CA TYR A 118 -20.06 -7.16 0.45
C TYR A 118 -20.49 -6.08 1.45
N GLN A 119 -19.59 -5.59 2.30
CA GLN A 119 -19.91 -4.55 3.28
C GLN A 119 -20.07 -3.15 2.67
N PHE A 120 -19.43 -2.90 1.52
CA PHE A 120 -19.49 -1.61 0.84
C PHE A 120 -20.28 -1.70 -0.46
N ASP A 121 -21.20 -0.75 -0.65
CA ASP A 121 -22.09 -0.71 -1.81
C ASP A 121 -21.42 0.01 -3.01
N SER A 122 -20.49 0.93 -2.74
CA SER A 122 -19.77 1.72 -3.74
C SER A 122 -18.38 2.13 -3.26
N TYR A 123 -17.58 2.73 -4.14
CA TYR A 123 -16.30 3.34 -3.79
C TYR A 123 -16.48 4.49 -2.79
N GLU A 124 -17.49 5.35 -3.00
CA GLU A 124 -17.80 6.49 -2.15
C GLU A 124 -18.17 6.03 -0.74
N HIS A 125 -18.99 4.96 -0.64
CA HIS A 125 -19.34 4.34 0.63
C HIS A 125 -18.10 3.82 1.37
N ALA A 126 -17.22 3.10 0.67
CA ALA A 126 -15.96 2.60 1.25
C ALA A 126 -15.05 3.75 1.73
N HIS A 127 -14.89 4.80 0.90
CA HIS A 127 -14.08 5.97 1.27
C HIS A 127 -14.63 6.67 2.50
N LYS A 128 -15.94 6.91 2.57
CA LYS A 128 -16.56 7.57 3.74
C LYS A 128 -16.44 6.71 4.99
N ALA A 129 -16.61 5.39 4.89
CA ALA A 129 -16.43 4.47 6.00
C ALA A 129 -14.99 4.48 6.53
N LEU A 130 -14.00 4.43 5.64
CA LEU A 130 -12.59 4.37 6.02
C LEU A 130 -12.03 5.72 6.48
N ASP A 131 -12.36 6.81 5.78
CA ASP A 131 -11.71 8.11 6.01
C ASP A 131 -12.46 9.01 7.00
N VAL A 132 -13.75 8.74 7.24
CA VAL A 132 -14.60 9.61 8.07
C VAL A 132 -15.16 8.82 9.25
N THR A 133 -16.15 7.96 9.01
CA THR A 133 -16.94 7.35 10.11
C THR A 133 -16.17 6.31 10.90
N GLY A 134 -15.26 5.56 10.26
CA GLY A 134 -14.42 4.54 10.90
C GLY A 134 -13.00 5.00 11.24
N ARG A 135 -12.61 6.22 10.83
CA ARG A 135 -11.22 6.70 10.93
C ARG A 135 -10.65 6.61 12.34
N ALA A 136 -11.34 7.13 13.33
CA ALA A 136 -10.84 7.16 14.71
C ALA A 136 -10.64 5.76 15.27
N TRP A 137 -11.59 4.86 15.04
CA TRP A 137 -11.51 3.47 15.47
C TRP A 137 -10.35 2.73 14.78
N LEU A 138 -10.19 2.87 13.45
CA LEU A 138 -9.08 2.26 12.73
C LEU A 138 -7.72 2.75 13.21
N ALA A 139 -7.57 4.06 13.42
CA ALA A 139 -6.33 4.64 13.94
C ALA A 139 -5.96 4.04 15.31
N GLN A 140 -6.95 3.82 16.18
CA GLN A 140 -6.76 3.16 17.47
C GLN A 140 -6.29 1.70 17.29
N GLN A 141 -6.91 0.93 16.38
CA GLN A 141 -6.51 -0.46 16.13
C GLN A 141 -5.07 -0.57 15.60
N PHE A 142 -4.67 0.33 14.68
CA PHE A 142 -3.29 0.39 14.19
C PHE A 142 -2.30 0.76 15.30
N SER A 143 -2.63 1.76 16.10
CA SER A 143 -1.80 2.23 17.23
C SER A 143 -1.58 1.13 18.26
N ALA A 144 -2.61 0.34 18.56
CA ALA A 144 -2.54 -0.77 19.51
C ALA A 144 -1.52 -1.85 19.15
N VAL A 145 -1.14 -1.94 17.86
CA VAL A 145 -0.16 -2.92 17.36
C VAL A 145 1.11 -2.28 16.82
N GLY A 146 1.37 -1.02 17.18
CA GLY A 146 2.65 -0.34 16.93
C GLY A 146 2.77 0.35 15.58
N PHE A 147 1.66 0.66 14.90
CA PHE A 147 1.64 1.44 13.68
C PHE A 147 1.00 2.82 13.89
N SER A 148 1.50 3.81 13.15
CA SER A 148 0.83 5.09 12.92
C SER A 148 0.16 5.05 11.55
N TRP A 149 -1.16 5.11 11.51
CA TRP A 149 -1.90 5.18 10.24
C TRP A 149 -1.90 6.62 9.71
N ILE A 150 -1.56 6.78 8.43
CA ILE A 150 -1.32 8.08 7.81
C ILE A 150 -2.41 8.41 6.79
N ALA A 151 -2.59 7.55 5.76
CA ALA A 151 -3.54 7.79 4.68
C ALA A 151 -4.04 6.49 4.06
N ASN A 152 -5.15 6.58 3.32
CA ASN A 152 -5.70 5.50 2.50
C ASN A 152 -5.42 5.73 1.02
N PHE A 153 -4.94 4.68 0.39
CA PHE A 153 -4.89 4.46 -1.04
C PHE A 153 -5.93 3.40 -1.42
N GLU A 154 -5.95 2.97 -2.69
CA GLU A 154 -6.94 2.02 -3.17
C GLU A 154 -6.35 1.04 -4.18
N TRP A 155 -6.79 -0.21 -4.11
CA TRP A 155 -6.63 -1.18 -5.19
C TRP A 155 -7.94 -1.50 -5.92
N GLY A 156 -9.07 -1.14 -5.33
CA GLY A 156 -10.39 -1.30 -5.90
C GLY A 156 -11.13 -2.54 -5.44
N PHE A 157 -12.30 -2.76 -6.03
CA PHE A 157 -13.09 -3.96 -5.79
C PHE A 157 -12.46 -5.17 -6.47
N ARG A 158 -12.50 -6.31 -5.77
CA ARG A 158 -11.97 -7.58 -6.27
C ARG A 158 -12.91 -8.21 -7.26
N ALA A 159 -12.35 -8.85 -8.27
CA ALA A 159 -13.03 -9.65 -9.29
C ALA A 159 -12.48 -11.08 -9.26
N LEU A 160 -13.30 -12.06 -9.61
CA LEU A 160 -12.91 -13.46 -9.71
C LEU A 160 -12.47 -13.77 -11.13
N SER A 161 -11.25 -14.27 -11.34
CA SER A 161 -10.83 -14.82 -12.62
C SER A 161 -10.73 -16.35 -12.56
N ASN A 162 -11.00 -17.03 -13.69
CA ASN A 162 -10.81 -18.47 -13.80
C ASN A 162 -10.62 -18.91 -15.25
N SER A 163 -10.07 -20.13 -15.44
CA SER A 163 -9.83 -20.74 -16.74
C SER A 163 -10.92 -21.73 -17.19
N ARG A 164 -12.02 -21.88 -16.42
CA ARG A 164 -13.00 -22.97 -16.62
C ARG A 164 -14.28 -22.51 -17.29
N LYS A 165 -14.92 -21.44 -16.76
CA LYS A 165 -16.28 -21.04 -17.17
C LYS A 165 -16.61 -19.60 -16.77
N ALA A 166 -17.60 -19.03 -17.44
CA ALA A 166 -18.20 -17.77 -17.02
C ALA A 166 -18.94 -17.93 -15.69
N ILE A 167 -18.75 -16.98 -14.76
CA ILE A 167 -19.45 -16.93 -13.48
C ILE A 167 -20.59 -15.92 -13.60
N ARG A 168 -21.83 -16.37 -13.44
CA ARG A 168 -23.05 -15.55 -13.50
C ARG A 168 -23.85 -15.64 -12.20
N THR A 169 -23.74 -16.75 -11.50
CA THR A 169 -24.45 -17.06 -10.26
C THR A 169 -23.49 -17.62 -9.21
N PRO A 170 -23.85 -17.64 -7.92
CA PRO A 170 -23.05 -18.27 -6.88
C PRO A 170 -22.75 -19.76 -7.16
N ASP A 171 -23.70 -20.49 -7.76
CA ASP A 171 -23.54 -21.92 -8.04
C ASP A 171 -22.48 -22.20 -9.10
N ASP A 172 -22.11 -21.22 -9.92
CA ASP A 172 -21.01 -21.33 -10.87
C ASP A 172 -19.63 -21.40 -10.17
N ILE A 173 -19.52 -20.99 -8.93
CA ILE A 173 -18.29 -21.03 -8.14
C ILE A 173 -18.09 -22.40 -7.49
N ARG A 174 -19.16 -23.15 -7.27
CA ARG A 174 -19.12 -24.44 -6.60
C ARG A 174 -18.11 -25.39 -7.25
N GLY A 175 -17.21 -25.95 -6.41
CA GLY A 175 -16.21 -26.94 -6.81
C GLY A 175 -14.99 -26.37 -7.55
N LEU A 176 -14.93 -25.06 -7.87
CA LEU A 176 -13.73 -24.46 -8.42
C LEU A 176 -12.59 -24.50 -7.41
N LYS A 177 -11.39 -24.84 -7.87
CA LYS A 177 -10.17 -24.71 -7.09
C LYS A 177 -9.69 -23.26 -7.19
N LEU A 178 -9.87 -22.48 -6.13
CA LEU A 178 -9.51 -21.06 -6.14
C LEU A 178 -8.30 -20.80 -5.25
N ARG A 179 -7.32 -20.13 -5.82
CA ARG A 179 -6.26 -19.52 -5.01
C ARG A 179 -6.84 -18.38 -4.21
N VAL A 180 -6.52 -18.34 -2.93
CA VAL A 180 -6.79 -17.19 -2.06
C VAL A 180 -5.49 -16.71 -1.41
N PRO A 181 -5.36 -15.41 -1.09
CA PRO A 181 -4.27 -14.93 -0.23
C PRO A 181 -4.45 -15.48 1.20
N PRO A 182 -3.45 -15.32 2.11
CA PRO A 182 -3.57 -15.72 3.51
C PRO A 182 -4.49 -14.76 4.30
N GLU A 183 -5.71 -14.59 3.86
CA GLU A 183 -6.74 -13.69 4.40
C GLU A 183 -8.02 -14.48 4.71
N LEU A 184 -8.42 -14.48 5.98
CA LEU A 184 -9.58 -15.26 6.44
C LEU A 184 -10.87 -14.84 5.72
N ALA A 185 -11.05 -13.54 5.47
CA ALA A 185 -12.24 -13.00 4.84
C ALA A 185 -12.46 -13.55 3.41
N ILE A 186 -11.40 -13.55 2.60
CA ILE A 186 -11.47 -14.06 1.22
C ILE A 186 -11.68 -15.56 1.21
N LYS A 187 -10.94 -16.28 2.06
CA LYS A 187 -11.07 -17.74 2.20
C LYS A 187 -12.49 -18.13 2.56
N SER A 188 -13.04 -17.60 3.66
CA SER A 188 -14.36 -17.93 4.14
C SER A 188 -15.47 -17.54 3.17
N ALA A 189 -15.31 -16.42 2.42
CA ALA A 189 -16.26 -16.01 1.39
C ALA A 189 -16.38 -17.04 0.26
N PHE A 190 -15.25 -17.49 -0.29
CA PHE A 190 -15.29 -18.48 -1.37
C PHE A 190 -15.68 -19.88 -0.90
N GLU A 191 -15.34 -20.27 0.33
CA GLU A 191 -15.83 -21.52 0.94
C GLU A 191 -17.36 -21.48 1.16
N ALA A 192 -17.93 -20.33 1.57
CA ALA A 192 -19.38 -20.16 1.67
C ALA A 192 -20.08 -20.26 0.30
N LEU A 193 -19.38 -19.96 -0.80
CA LEU A 193 -19.86 -20.16 -2.17
C LEU A 193 -19.57 -21.57 -2.72
N GLY A 194 -18.97 -22.46 -1.91
CA GLY A 194 -18.70 -23.85 -2.27
C GLY A 194 -17.44 -24.07 -3.09
N ALA A 195 -16.51 -23.12 -3.13
CA ALA A 195 -15.21 -23.31 -3.75
C ALA A 195 -14.25 -24.15 -2.88
N ASN A 196 -13.29 -24.80 -3.53
CA ASN A 196 -12.16 -25.45 -2.89
C ASN A 196 -10.97 -24.46 -2.84
N THR A 197 -10.74 -23.83 -1.69
CA THR A 197 -9.73 -22.78 -1.58
C THR A 197 -8.32 -23.34 -1.31
N GLN A 198 -7.31 -22.71 -1.92
CA GLN A 198 -5.89 -22.97 -1.66
C GLN A 198 -5.17 -21.66 -1.36
N THR A 199 -4.52 -21.59 -0.21
CA THR A 199 -3.73 -20.41 0.17
C THR A 199 -2.36 -20.49 -0.50
N ILE A 200 -2.07 -19.55 -1.40
CA ILE A 200 -0.81 -19.48 -2.15
C ILE A 200 -0.30 -18.04 -2.09
N ALA A 201 1.01 -17.86 -1.86
CA ALA A 201 1.66 -16.55 -1.84
C ALA A 201 1.53 -15.84 -3.20
N PHE A 202 1.48 -14.49 -3.20
CA PHE A 202 1.19 -13.73 -4.42
C PHE A 202 2.19 -14.01 -5.55
N GLN A 203 3.47 -14.15 -5.22
CA GLN A 203 4.55 -14.39 -6.18
C GLN A 203 4.43 -15.73 -6.93
N GLU A 204 3.70 -16.69 -6.35
CA GLU A 204 3.52 -18.04 -6.92
C GLU A 204 2.23 -18.17 -7.76
N VAL A 205 1.36 -17.14 -7.74
CA VAL A 205 0.00 -17.25 -8.32
C VAL A 205 0.04 -17.47 -9.83
N TYR A 206 0.88 -16.71 -10.57
CA TYR A 206 0.95 -16.88 -12.03
C TYR A 206 1.30 -18.32 -12.42
N LEU A 207 2.30 -18.91 -11.79
CA LEU A 207 2.71 -20.29 -12.05
C LEU A 207 1.64 -21.30 -11.64
N ALA A 208 0.96 -21.08 -10.52
CA ALA A 208 -0.13 -21.94 -10.08
C ALA A 208 -1.33 -21.94 -11.06
N LEU A 209 -1.65 -20.78 -11.64
CA LEU A 209 -2.67 -20.64 -12.69
C LEU A 209 -2.21 -21.26 -14.01
N ALA A 210 -0.99 -20.99 -14.45
CA ALA A 210 -0.42 -21.53 -15.70
C ALA A 210 -0.34 -23.05 -15.69
N ASN A 211 0.06 -23.63 -14.56
CA ASN A 211 0.14 -25.08 -14.34
C ASN A 211 -1.20 -25.73 -14.00
N LYS A 212 -2.30 -24.95 -13.92
CA LYS A 212 -3.64 -25.42 -13.56
C LYS A 212 -3.71 -26.12 -12.19
N THR A 213 -2.80 -25.77 -11.28
CA THR A 213 -2.86 -26.21 -9.87
C THR A 213 -4.13 -25.70 -9.22
N VAL A 214 -4.52 -24.48 -9.60
CA VAL A 214 -5.81 -23.86 -9.28
C VAL A 214 -6.53 -23.45 -10.56
N ASP A 215 -7.87 -23.44 -10.52
CA ASP A 215 -8.69 -23.03 -11.67
C ASP A 215 -8.76 -21.50 -11.82
N GLY A 216 -8.60 -20.78 -10.70
CA GLY A 216 -8.75 -19.32 -10.68
C GLY A 216 -8.20 -18.67 -9.43
N GLN A 217 -8.37 -17.36 -9.38
CA GLN A 217 -7.96 -16.49 -8.29
C GLN A 217 -8.84 -15.26 -8.22
N ASP A 218 -8.76 -14.48 -7.16
CA ASP A 218 -9.42 -13.20 -7.02
C ASP A 218 -8.40 -12.07 -6.79
N ASN A 219 -8.58 -10.98 -7.47
CA ASN A 219 -7.83 -9.72 -7.27
C ASN A 219 -8.59 -8.53 -7.89
N PRO A 220 -8.27 -7.29 -7.51
CA PRO A 220 -8.70 -6.14 -8.27
C PRO A 220 -8.22 -6.19 -9.73
N ILE A 221 -8.96 -5.58 -10.61
CA ILE A 221 -8.71 -5.59 -12.06
C ILE A 221 -7.29 -5.09 -12.40
N GLY A 222 -6.86 -3.99 -11.77
CA GLY A 222 -5.51 -3.46 -11.98
C GLY A 222 -4.40 -4.46 -11.62
N THR A 223 -4.58 -5.22 -10.53
CA THR A 223 -3.64 -6.27 -10.13
C THR A 223 -3.65 -7.45 -11.09
N THR A 224 -4.84 -7.90 -11.52
CA THR A 224 -4.98 -8.98 -12.50
C THR A 224 -4.30 -8.62 -13.82
N TYR A 225 -4.39 -7.35 -14.25
CA TYR A 225 -3.73 -6.83 -15.43
C TYR A 225 -2.21 -6.74 -15.25
N ALA A 226 -1.74 -6.04 -14.20
CA ALA A 226 -0.30 -5.83 -13.97
C ALA A 226 0.48 -7.13 -13.76
N ALA A 227 -0.12 -8.11 -13.07
CA ALA A 227 0.46 -9.44 -12.85
C ALA A 227 0.24 -10.39 -14.04
N LYS A 228 -0.37 -9.92 -15.15
CA LYS A 228 -0.63 -10.67 -16.37
C LYS A 228 -1.44 -11.97 -16.16
N PHE A 229 -2.23 -12.04 -15.12
CA PHE A 229 -3.03 -13.24 -14.86
C PHE A 229 -4.02 -13.54 -15.99
N PHE A 230 -4.46 -12.50 -16.72
CA PHE A 230 -5.33 -12.65 -17.89
C PHE A 230 -4.72 -13.46 -19.04
N GLU A 231 -3.39 -13.62 -19.10
CA GLU A 231 -2.72 -14.47 -20.09
C GLU A 231 -3.01 -15.96 -19.87
N VAL A 232 -3.32 -16.34 -18.62
CA VAL A 232 -3.56 -17.72 -18.19
C VAL A 232 -4.98 -17.94 -17.63
N GLN A 233 -5.85 -16.93 -17.76
CA GLN A 233 -7.24 -16.95 -17.31
C GLN A 233 -8.18 -16.48 -18.42
N SER A 234 -9.16 -17.30 -18.79
CA SER A 234 -10.08 -17.02 -19.91
C SER A 234 -11.36 -16.29 -19.52
N HIS A 235 -11.67 -16.20 -18.23
CA HIS A 235 -12.92 -15.61 -17.72
C HIS A 235 -12.64 -14.71 -16.52
N ILE A 236 -13.28 -13.54 -16.48
CA ILE A 236 -13.28 -12.65 -15.32
C ILE A 236 -14.74 -12.28 -15.00
N ALA A 237 -15.12 -12.44 -13.74
CA ALA A 237 -16.42 -12.00 -13.23
C ALA A 237 -16.23 -10.84 -12.27
N LEU A 238 -16.89 -9.72 -12.52
CA LEU A 238 -16.85 -8.51 -11.69
C LEU A 238 -17.77 -8.68 -10.48
N THR A 239 -17.43 -9.61 -9.60
CA THR A 239 -18.22 -9.99 -8.42
C THR A 239 -18.21 -8.96 -7.31
N LYS A 240 -17.26 -8.00 -7.30
CA LYS A 240 -17.14 -6.89 -6.33
C LYS A 240 -17.29 -7.33 -4.87
N HIS A 241 -16.86 -8.55 -4.57
CA HIS A 241 -17.12 -9.21 -3.29
C HIS A 241 -16.35 -8.60 -2.11
N ILE A 242 -15.21 -7.96 -2.35
CA ILE A 242 -14.41 -7.25 -1.34
C ILE A 242 -13.81 -5.99 -1.96
N TYR A 243 -13.91 -4.86 -1.26
CA TYR A 243 -13.16 -3.66 -1.54
C TYR A 243 -11.77 -3.76 -0.89
N THR A 244 -10.72 -3.59 -1.67
CA THR A 244 -9.34 -3.66 -1.17
C THR A 244 -8.77 -2.26 -0.98
N SER A 245 -8.67 -1.84 0.28
CA SER A 245 -7.93 -0.65 0.67
C SER A 245 -6.44 -0.98 0.80
N ILE A 246 -5.60 -0.03 0.42
CA ILE A 246 -4.17 -0.03 0.73
C ILE A 246 -3.92 1.17 1.63
N MET A 247 -3.37 0.91 2.80
CA MET A 247 -3.15 1.93 3.81
C MET A 247 -1.67 2.25 3.97
N LEU A 248 -1.35 3.53 3.94
CA LEU A 248 -0.02 4.01 4.31
C LEU A 248 0.06 4.06 5.82
N VAL A 249 0.93 3.23 6.38
CA VAL A 249 1.24 3.22 7.81
C VAL A 249 2.75 3.33 8.02
N ALA A 250 3.13 3.87 9.17
CA ALA A 250 4.53 3.93 9.60
C ALA A 250 4.72 3.10 10.87
N ASN A 251 5.94 2.61 11.09
CA ASN A 251 6.35 2.18 12.42
C ASN A 251 6.13 3.32 13.41
N GLN A 252 5.38 3.08 14.48
CA GLN A 252 4.97 4.13 15.41
C GLN A 252 6.15 4.84 16.08
N ARG A 253 7.21 4.09 16.46
CA ARG A 253 8.41 4.68 17.08
C ARG A 253 9.22 5.51 16.08
N ALA A 254 9.39 5.02 14.84
CA ALA A 254 10.06 5.78 13.79
C ALA A 254 9.29 7.07 13.47
N TRP A 255 7.97 7.00 13.36
CA TRP A 255 7.10 8.14 13.12
C TRP A 255 7.20 9.22 14.21
N GLN A 256 7.26 8.80 15.47
CA GLN A 256 7.32 9.73 16.60
C GLN A 256 8.73 10.28 16.85
N ASN A 257 9.78 9.47 16.66
CA ASN A 257 11.12 9.81 17.13
C ASN A 257 12.06 10.32 16.01
N LYS A 258 11.86 9.89 14.75
CA LYS A 258 12.68 10.35 13.63
C LYS A 258 12.18 11.66 13.04
N LEU A 259 10.89 11.98 13.17
CA LEU A 259 10.23 13.10 12.54
C LEU A 259 9.75 14.11 13.57
N ASN A 260 9.95 15.41 13.30
CA ASN A 260 9.30 16.46 14.07
C ASN A 260 7.83 16.66 13.62
N GLU A 261 7.09 17.50 14.34
CA GLU A 261 5.66 17.72 14.09
C GLU A 261 5.40 18.30 12.68
N ALA A 262 6.20 19.27 12.24
CA ALA A 262 6.06 19.89 10.92
C ALA A 262 6.29 18.87 9.80
N GLN A 263 7.31 18.01 9.94
CA GLN A 263 7.60 16.96 8.97
C GLN A 263 6.49 15.91 8.92
N ARG A 264 5.94 15.47 10.07
CA ARG A 264 4.78 14.57 10.13
C ARG A 264 3.54 15.18 9.46
N LYS A 265 3.31 16.48 9.68
CA LYS A 265 2.20 17.19 9.04
C LYS A 265 2.36 17.20 7.52
N ILE A 266 3.54 17.57 7.00
CA ILE A 266 3.81 17.57 5.57
C ILE A 266 3.60 16.18 4.97
N ILE A 267 4.14 15.13 5.58
CA ILE A 267 3.97 13.74 5.11
C ILE A 267 2.49 13.36 5.09
N SER A 268 1.73 13.67 6.13
CA SER A 268 0.30 13.33 6.20
C SER A 268 -0.54 14.05 5.14
N GLU A 269 -0.26 15.33 4.88
CA GLU A 269 -0.92 16.11 3.83
C GLU A 269 -0.61 15.54 2.44
N GLU A 270 0.67 15.31 2.12
CA GLU A 270 1.08 14.76 0.83
C GLU A 270 0.59 13.33 0.60
N ALA A 271 0.56 12.53 1.67
CA ALA A 271 0.00 11.17 1.62
C ALA A 271 -1.51 11.19 1.35
N THR A 272 -2.24 12.15 1.92
CA THR A 272 -3.67 12.31 1.65
C THR A 272 -3.91 12.68 0.18
N VAL A 273 -3.15 13.64 -0.35
CA VAL A 273 -3.21 14.03 -1.77
C VAL A 273 -2.90 12.85 -2.69
N ALA A 274 -1.83 12.12 -2.40
CA ALA A 274 -1.43 10.95 -3.18
C ALA A 274 -2.47 9.82 -3.12
N GLY A 275 -3.04 9.57 -1.94
CA GLY A 275 -4.10 8.57 -1.77
C GLY A 275 -5.35 8.89 -2.60
N GLN A 276 -5.79 10.14 -2.60
CA GLN A 276 -6.91 10.61 -3.43
C GLN A 276 -6.62 10.49 -4.93
N ALA A 277 -5.41 10.88 -5.36
CA ALA A 277 -5.00 10.76 -6.75
C ALA A 277 -4.90 9.29 -7.20
N ALA A 278 -4.35 8.41 -6.35
CA ALA A 278 -4.28 6.97 -6.61
C ALA A 278 -5.68 6.35 -6.76
N ARG A 279 -6.63 6.69 -5.88
CA ARG A 279 -8.03 6.24 -5.96
C ARG A 279 -8.67 6.62 -7.30
N LYS A 280 -8.51 7.89 -7.71
CA LYS A 280 -9.01 8.35 -9.00
C LYS A 280 -8.39 7.57 -10.16
N ALA A 281 -7.07 7.45 -10.19
CA ALA A 281 -6.35 6.77 -11.27
C ALA A 281 -6.64 5.26 -11.34
N VAL A 282 -6.81 4.58 -10.19
CA VAL A 282 -7.21 3.16 -10.14
C VAL A 282 -8.57 2.96 -10.80
N ARG A 283 -9.56 3.80 -10.47
CA ARG A 283 -10.92 3.69 -11.03
C ARG A 283 -10.97 4.02 -12.51
N GLU A 284 -10.24 5.06 -12.97
CA GLU A 284 -10.15 5.43 -14.39
C GLU A 284 -9.51 4.31 -15.21
N LYS A 285 -8.52 3.62 -14.66
CA LYS A 285 -7.85 2.52 -15.37
C LYS A 285 -8.59 1.18 -15.30
N GLU A 286 -9.57 1.02 -14.42
CA GLU A 286 -10.28 -0.26 -14.29
C GLU A 286 -10.99 -0.65 -15.61
N GLU A 287 -11.78 0.24 -16.20
CA GLU A 287 -12.46 -0.04 -17.47
C GLU A 287 -11.50 -0.11 -18.67
N GLU A 288 -10.43 0.66 -18.67
CA GLU A 288 -9.36 0.56 -19.67
C GLU A 288 -8.74 -0.85 -19.68
N HIS A 289 -8.34 -1.34 -18.48
CA HIS A 289 -7.75 -2.67 -18.33
C HIS A 289 -8.74 -3.78 -18.71
N ILE A 290 -10.03 -3.65 -18.33
CA ILE A 290 -11.09 -4.58 -18.75
C ILE A 290 -11.15 -4.63 -20.29
N GLY A 291 -11.15 -3.48 -20.95
CA GLY A 291 -11.20 -3.39 -22.41
C GLY A 291 -9.98 -4.04 -23.09
N ILE A 292 -8.78 -3.87 -22.52
CA ILE A 292 -7.55 -4.51 -23.03
C ILE A 292 -7.66 -6.03 -22.87
N MET A 293 -8.07 -6.54 -21.70
CA MET A 293 -8.20 -7.97 -21.46
C MET A 293 -9.29 -8.61 -22.34
N GLN A 294 -10.40 -7.90 -22.61
CA GLN A 294 -11.43 -8.36 -23.56
C GLN A 294 -10.86 -8.49 -24.98
N LYS A 295 -10.09 -7.52 -25.45
CA LYS A 295 -9.42 -7.59 -26.76
C LYS A 295 -8.41 -8.72 -26.83
N ALA A 296 -7.83 -9.12 -25.71
CA ALA A 296 -6.95 -10.29 -25.59
C ALA A 296 -7.73 -11.62 -25.50
N GLY A 297 -9.06 -11.61 -25.60
CA GLY A 297 -9.89 -12.81 -25.63
C GLY A 297 -10.50 -13.24 -24.29
N VAL A 298 -10.33 -12.43 -23.24
CA VAL A 298 -10.93 -12.76 -21.92
C VAL A 298 -12.43 -12.43 -21.91
N ALA A 299 -13.25 -13.41 -21.54
CA ALA A 299 -14.68 -13.23 -21.37
C ALA A 299 -14.99 -12.53 -20.02
N ILE A 300 -15.61 -11.36 -20.09
CA ILE A 300 -15.99 -10.59 -18.90
C ILE A 300 -17.46 -10.79 -18.57
N THR A 301 -17.79 -11.08 -17.32
CA THR A 301 -19.16 -11.11 -16.82
C THR A 301 -19.36 -10.06 -15.71
N ARG A 302 -20.58 -9.52 -15.65
CA ARG A 302 -21.04 -8.55 -14.63
C ARG A 302 -22.26 -9.13 -13.93
N PRO A 303 -22.07 -10.12 -13.02
CA PRO A 303 -23.19 -10.75 -12.35
C PRO A 303 -23.92 -9.79 -11.41
N ASP A 304 -25.20 -10.05 -11.15
CA ASP A 304 -25.87 -9.49 -9.99
C ASP A 304 -25.18 -9.99 -8.72
N VAL A 305 -24.77 -9.08 -7.84
CA VAL A 305 -24.01 -9.40 -6.62
C VAL A 305 -24.90 -9.81 -5.44
N ALA A 306 -26.22 -9.48 -5.49
CA ALA A 306 -27.13 -9.78 -4.40
C ALA A 306 -27.20 -11.28 -4.05
N PRO A 307 -27.35 -12.22 -5.01
CA PRO A 307 -27.36 -13.64 -4.72
C PRO A 307 -26.05 -14.15 -4.08
N PHE A 308 -24.91 -13.54 -4.41
CA PHE A 308 -23.61 -13.90 -3.80
C PHE A 308 -23.56 -13.43 -2.36
N ARG A 309 -23.99 -12.19 -2.08
CA ARG A 309 -24.07 -11.63 -0.73
C ARG A 309 -24.97 -12.45 0.18
N ASP A 310 -26.10 -12.93 -0.34
CA ASP A 310 -27.07 -13.75 0.41
C ASP A 310 -26.49 -15.09 0.90
N LYS A 311 -25.42 -15.57 0.26
CA LYS A 311 -24.69 -16.79 0.66
C LYS A 311 -23.63 -16.56 1.74
N MET A 312 -23.39 -15.30 2.18
CA MET A 312 -22.25 -14.98 3.05
C MET A 312 -22.47 -15.26 4.54
N ALA A 313 -23.66 -15.66 4.98
CA ALA A 313 -23.93 -15.91 6.41
C ALA A 313 -22.87 -16.81 7.08
N PRO A 314 -22.44 -17.96 6.50
CA PRO A 314 -21.40 -18.79 7.11
C PRO A 314 -20.04 -18.08 7.22
N ALA A 315 -19.70 -17.25 6.22
CA ALA A 315 -18.46 -16.45 6.26
C ALA A 315 -18.53 -15.38 7.35
N TYR A 316 -19.66 -14.70 7.49
CA TYR A 316 -19.86 -13.69 8.54
C TYR A 316 -19.73 -14.27 9.94
N ASP A 317 -20.26 -15.46 10.20
CA ASP A 317 -20.14 -16.15 11.49
C ASP A 317 -18.67 -16.45 11.83
N ILE A 318 -17.90 -16.95 10.86
CA ILE A 318 -16.46 -17.22 11.02
C ILE A 318 -15.70 -15.92 11.31
N LEU A 319 -15.95 -14.87 10.53
CA LEU A 319 -15.27 -13.58 10.66
C LEU A 319 -15.62 -12.90 11.98
N ARG A 320 -16.91 -12.88 12.35
CA ARG A 320 -17.37 -12.28 13.59
C ARG A 320 -16.76 -12.96 14.81
N LYS A 321 -16.66 -14.30 14.79
CA LYS A 321 -15.96 -15.06 15.83
C LYS A 321 -14.46 -14.74 15.90
N SER A 322 -13.79 -14.52 14.77
CA SER A 322 -12.37 -14.17 14.71
C SER A 322 -12.10 -12.75 15.18
N ILE A 323 -12.91 -11.80 14.73
CA ILE A 323 -12.78 -10.36 14.98
C ILE A 323 -13.23 -9.99 16.39
N GLY A 324 -14.23 -10.69 16.91
CA GLY A 324 -14.92 -10.41 18.17
C GLY A 324 -16.14 -9.50 17.97
N ASP A 325 -17.20 -9.79 18.75
CA ASP A 325 -18.52 -9.14 18.64
C ASP A 325 -18.47 -7.61 18.81
N GLU A 326 -17.67 -7.13 19.73
CA GLU A 326 -17.53 -5.69 19.98
C GLU A 326 -16.93 -4.98 18.78
N ASN A 327 -15.81 -5.49 18.25
CA ASN A 327 -15.12 -4.91 17.09
C ASN A 327 -16.01 -4.97 15.83
N TRP A 328 -16.68 -6.10 15.63
CA TRP A 328 -17.66 -6.25 14.56
C TRP A 328 -18.78 -5.20 14.64
N THR A 329 -19.35 -5.01 15.84
CA THR A 329 -20.43 -4.06 16.04
C THR A 329 -19.98 -2.62 15.86
N ASN A 330 -18.81 -2.26 16.41
CA ASN A 330 -18.26 -0.90 16.28
C ASN A 330 -17.98 -0.56 14.81
N TRP A 331 -17.37 -1.50 14.08
CA TRP A 331 -17.11 -1.32 12.66
C TRP A 331 -18.39 -1.28 11.81
N SER A 332 -19.33 -2.20 12.04
CA SER A 332 -20.63 -2.22 11.33
C SER A 332 -21.40 -0.92 11.50
N ARG A 333 -21.35 -0.31 12.70
CA ARG A 333 -21.95 1.02 12.95
C ARG A 333 -21.27 2.10 12.09
N ALA A 334 -19.93 2.09 11.98
CA ALA A 334 -19.19 3.03 11.15
C ALA A 334 -19.54 2.87 9.65
N VAL A 335 -19.61 1.63 9.16
CA VAL A 335 -20.01 1.31 7.78
C VAL A 335 -21.45 1.76 7.52
N THR A 336 -22.39 1.48 8.42
CA THR A 336 -23.78 1.92 8.28
C THR A 336 -23.92 3.43 8.26
N ALA A 337 -23.21 4.15 9.12
CA ALA A 337 -23.21 5.62 9.14
C ALA A 337 -22.59 6.26 7.88
N ALA A 338 -21.80 5.52 7.12
CA ALA A 338 -21.21 5.97 5.88
C ALA A 338 -22.19 5.94 4.68
N ARG A 339 -23.33 5.23 4.79
CA ARG A 339 -24.36 5.16 3.73
C ARG A 339 -25.18 6.45 3.57
N THR A 340 -25.30 7.22 4.63
CA THR A 340 -25.98 8.52 4.66
C THR A 340 -25.03 9.66 4.31
#